data_64bf8cc8d3562bd87095193951e2db9c
#
_entry.id   64bf8cc8d3562bd87095193951e2db9c
#
_cell.length_a   1.000
_cell.length_b   1.000
_cell.length_c   1.000
_cell.angle_alpha   90.00
_cell.angle_beta   90.00
_cell.angle_gamma   90.00
#
_symmetry.space_group_name_H-M   'P 1'
#
loop_
_entity.id
_entity.type
_entity.pdbx_description
1 polymer ?
#
loop_
_entity_poly.entity_id
_entity_poly.type
_entity_poly.pdbx_seq_one_letter_code
_entity_poly.pdbx_strand_id
1 'polypeptide(L)'
;MSLPLNEQTVLITGAGRGLGASIAAAFAREGARVAVNYRNSGKAAEDLATRLGEKASAFGADVRDGEAVVRMVAEVTERLGAPTTIVHNALADFSFNGDARSKLEALTWEEIAAHMETGVKGALNLIRAAAPSMRERGFGRIVLIGTNLFQNPVVPYHDYTAAKAALLSLTRTAAAELGPAGITVNMVSGGLLRTTDASCATPEPVFDLIAGSTPLRRVTTPEEMADAVLFFASPWSRAVTGQNLIVDGGLVFN
;
A
#
# COMPACT_ATOMS: atom_id res chain seq x y z
N MET A 1 -16.59 0.27 -16.69
CA MET A 1 -17.54 0.09 -15.57
C MET A 1 -17.02 0.85 -14.37
N SER A 2 -17.86 1.43 -13.52
CA SER A 2 -17.45 2.05 -12.25
C SER A 2 -18.25 1.41 -11.13
N LEU A 3 -17.59 1.14 -9.99
CA LEU A 3 -18.20 0.56 -8.81
C LEU A 3 -18.01 1.54 -7.65
N PRO A 4 -19.08 2.01 -6.98
CA PRO A 4 -18.95 2.91 -5.84
C PRO A 4 -18.24 2.21 -4.68
N LEU A 5 -17.59 3.00 -3.80
CA LEU A 5 -16.75 2.46 -2.73
C LEU A 5 -17.52 1.53 -1.78
N ASN A 6 -18.76 1.85 -1.46
CA ASN A 6 -19.62 1.05 -0.56
C ASN A 6 -20.05 -0.31 -1.13
N GLU A 7 -19.83 -0.57 -2.41
CA GLU A 7 -20.09 -1.86 -3.06
C GLU A 7 -18.80 -2.71 -3.22
N GLN A 8 -17.63 -2.12 -2.90
CA GLN A 8 -16.34 -2.78 -3.06
C GLN A 8 -16.01 -3.70 -1.88
N THR A 9 -15.27 -4.77 -2.20
CA THR A 9 -14.51 -5.57 -1.24
C THR A 9 -13.04 -5.22 -1.41
N VAL A 10 -12.41 -4.71 -0.36
CA VAL A 10 -11.05 -4.17 -0.40
C VAL A 10 -10.13 -5.02 0.46
N LEU A 11 -9.10 -5.60 -0.15
CA LEU A 11 -8.04 -6.33 0.55
C LEU A 11 -6.83 -5.41 0.73
N ILE A 12 -6.45 -5.16 1.97
CA ILE A 12 -5.33 -4.26 2.32
C ILE A 12 -4.27 -5.07 3.06
N THR A 13 -3.04 -5.13 2.52
CA THR A 13 -1.96 -5.88 3.13
C THR A 13 -1.18 -5.05 4.14
N GLY A 14 -0.71 -5.73 5.23
CA GLY A 14 -0.05 -5.04 6.32
C GLY A 14 -0.94 -4.00 7.01
N ALA A 15 -2.24 -4.31 7.15
CA ALA A 15 -3.25 -3.34 7.57
C ALA A 15 -3.50 -3.31 9.08
N GLY A 16 -2.84 -4.15 9.88
CA GLY A 16 -3.07 -4.21 11.33
C GLY A 16 -2.62 -2.95 12.09
N ARG A 17 -1.83 -2.05 11.47
CA ARG A 17 -1.27 -0.85 12.10
C ARG A 17 -0.83 0.19 11.06
N GLY A 18 -0.43 1.37 11.54
CA GLY A 18 0.18 2.45 10.74
C GLY A 18 -0.66 2.86 9.54
N LEU A 19 -0.02 3.14 8.41
CA LEU A 19 -0.69 3.57 7.18
C LEU A 19 -1.77 2.59 6.72
N GLY A 20 -1.50 1.28 6.79
CA GLY A 20 -2.48 0.28 6.38
C GLY A 20 -3.77 0.33 7.21
N ALA A 21 -3.67 0.62 8.51
CA ALA A 21 -4.84 0.79 9.38
C ALA A 21 -5.63 2.07 9.03
N SER A 22 -4.95 3.18 8.71
CA SER A 22 -5.62 4.41 8.26
C SER A 22 -6.32 4.19 6.91
N ILE A 23 -5.72 3.45 5.99
CA ILE A 23 -6.36 3.07 4.72
C ILE A 23 -7.60 2.21 4.98
N ALA A 24 -7.50 1.21 5.87
CA ALA A 24 -8.64 0.36 6.23
C ALA A 24 -9.80 1.17 6.83
N ALA A 25 -9.49 2.11 7.73
CA ALA A 25 -10.47 3.01 8.32
C ALA A 25 -11.12 3.92 7.28
N ALA A 26 -10.36 4.44 6.32
CA ALA A 26 -10.87 5.27 5.25
C ALA A 26 -11.88 4.50 4.38
N PHE A 27 -11.55 3.27 3.95
CA PHE A 27 -12.49 2.44 3.18
C PHE A 27 -13.74 2.04 3.99
N ALA A 28 -13.58 1.72 5.26
CA ALA A 28 -14.72 1.40 6.13
C ALA A 28 -15.66 2.62 6.31
N ARG A 29 -15.10 3.83 6.46
CA ARG A 29 -15.86 5.10 6.49
C ARG A 29 -16.72 5.29 5.25
N GLU A 30 -16.22 4.88 4.08
CA GLU A 30 -16.96 4.93 2.81
C GLU A 30 -17.91 3.73 2.60
N GLY A 31 -18.04 2.85 3.60
CA GLY A 31 -19.00 1.73 3.60
C GLY A 31 -18.55 0.48 2.86
N ALA A 32 -17.28 0.39 2.43
CA ALA A 32 -16.72 -0.78 1.79
C ALA A 32 -16.63 -2.00 2.75
N ARG A 33 -16.57 -3.21 2.19
CA ARG A 33 -16.15 -4.40 2.92
C ARG A 33 -14.62 -4.44 2.96
N VAL A 34 -14.03 -4.61 4.15
CA VAL A 34 -12.58 -4.43 4.38
C VAL A 34 -11.94 -5.71 4.90
N ALA A 35 -11.05 -6.29 4.11
CA ALA A 35 -10.18 -7.39 4.52
C ALA A 35 -8.85 -6.83 5.03
N VAL A 36 -8.62 -6.94 6.34
CA VAL A 36 -7.42 -6.46 7.04
C VAL A 36 -6.39 -7.59 7.06
N ASN A 37 -5.43 -7.59 6.13
CA ASN A 37 -4.37 -8.60 6.16
C ASN A 37 -3.26 -8.23 7.12
N TYR A 38 -2.73 -9.26 7.79
CA TYR A 38 -1.57 -9.19 8.67
C TYR A 38 -0.66 -10.41 8.49
N ARG A 39 0.62 -10.27 8.88
CA ARG A 39 1.57 -11.40 9.01
C ARG A 39 1.76 -11.80 10.47
N ASN A 40 2.19 -10.88 11.33
CA ASN A 40 2.54 -11.15 12.72
C ASN A 40 1.65 -10.42 13.73
N SER A 41 0.89 -9.41 13.33
CA SER A 41 0.10 -8.53 14.21
C SER A 41 -1.38 -8.95 14.29
N GLY A 42 -1.65 -10.25 14.53
CA GLY A 42 -3.02 -10.80 14.51
C GLY A 42 -3.97 -10.07 15.45
N LYS A 43 -3.60 -9.93 16.74
CA LYS A 43 -4.43 -9.22 17.72
C LYS A 43 -4.76 -7.79 17.29
N ALA A 44 -3.78 -7.03 16.81
CA ALA A 44 -4.01 -5.66 16.38
C ALA A 44 -4.93 -5.58 15.15
N ALA A 45 -4.82 -6.54 14.22
CA ALA A 45 -5.69 -6.63 13.05
C ALA A 45 -7.12 -7.01 13.41
N GLU A 46 -7.32 -7.93 14.37
CA GLU A 46 -8.64 -8.32 14.89
C GLU A 46 -9.30 -7.17 15.66
N ASP A 47 -8.55 -6.49 16.53
CA ASP A 47 -9.01 -5.31 17.26
C ASP A 47 -9.40 -4.18 16.29
N LEU A 48 -8.63 -4.00 15.21
CA LEU A 48 -8.96 -3.03 14.16
C LEU A 48 -10.25 -3.44 13.43
N ALA A 49 -10.35 -4.67 12.95
CA ALA A 49 -11.52 -5.16 12.24
C ALA A 49 -12.79 -5.01 13.10
N THR A 50 -12.71 -5.31 14.39
CA THR A 50 -13.82 -5.12 15.35
C THR A 50 -14.24 -3.64 15.42
N ARG A 51 -13.29 -2.71 15.49
CA ARG A 51 -13.60 -1.26 15.51
C ARG A 51 -14.19 -0.76 14.21
N LEU A 52 -13.82 -1.36 13.06
CA LEU A 52 -14.34 -1.00 11.74
C LEU A 52 -15.76 -1.52 11.49
N GLY A 53 -16.25 -2.47 12.31
CA GLY A 53 -17.62 -2.98 12.28
C GLY A 53 -17.80 -4.26 11.45
N GLU A 54 -19.04 -4.66 11.27
CA GLU A 54 -19.42 -5.97 10.71
C GLU A 54 -18.93 -6.24 9.27
N LYS A 55 -18.62 -5.20 8.53
CA LYS A 55 -18.10 -5.30 7.16
C LYS A 55 -16.59 -5.48 7.09
N ALA A 56 -15.90 -5.59 8.23
CA ALA A 56 -14.45 -5.77 8.28
C ALA A 56 -14.07 -7.09 8.94
N SER A 57 -13.00 -7.72 8.47
CA SER A 57 -12.45 -8.96 9.04
C SER A 57 -10.94 -9.02 8.88
N ALA A 58 -10.28 -9.67 9.83
CA ALA A 58 -8.83 -9.88 9.80
C ALA A 58 -8.47 -11.22 9.12
N PHE A 59 -7.37 -11.22 8.35
CA PHE A 59 -6.90 -12.38 7.58
C PHE A 59 -5.38 -12.51 7.70
N GLY A 60 -4.92 -13.67 8.18
CA GLY A 60 -3.49 -13.95 8.36
C GLY A 60 -2.87 -14.52 7.09
N ALA A 61 -1.89 -13.84 6.51
CA ALA A 61 -1.06 -14.38 5.44
C ALA A 61 0.25 -13.59 5.30
N ASP A 62 1.34 -14.29 5.01
CA ASP A 62 2.56 -13.67 4.53
C ASP A 62 2.45 -13.46 3.00
N VAL A 63 2.53 -12.22 2.54
CA VAL A 63 2.42 -11.89 1.11
C VAL A 63 3.53 -12.50 0.25
N ARG A 64 4.65 -12.91 0.86
CA ARG A 64 5.77 -13.59 0.19
C ARG A 64 5.46 -15.05 -0.18
N ASP A 65 4.49 -15.65 0.51
CA ASP A 65 4.00 -17.02 0.27
C ASP A 65 2.77 -16.98 -0.66
N GLY A 66 2.98 -17.39 -1.92
CA GLY A 66 1.92 -17.37 -2.92
C GLY A 66 0.74 -18.29 -2.58
N GLU A 67 0.98 -19.44 -1.95
CA GLU A 67 -0.10 -20.35 -1.55
C GLU A 67 -0.91 -19.78 -0.38
N ALA A 68 -0.24 -19.15 0.60
CA ALA A 68 -0.92 -18.46 1.69
C ALA A 68 -1.78 -17.30 1.17
N VAL A 69 -1.30 -16.56 0.16
CA VAL A 69 -2.07 -15.49 -0.49
C VAL A 69 -3.31 -16.05 -1.21
N VAL A 70 -3.17 -17.15 -1.94
CA VAL A 70 -4.33 -17.81 -2.61
C VAL A 70 -5.37 -18.24 -1.58
N ARG A 71 -4.96 -18.90 -0.49
CA ARG A 71 -5.87 -19.29 0.60
C ARG A 71 -6.57 -18.08 1.23
N MET A 72 -5.81 -17.02 1.50
CA MET A 72 -6.36 -15.77 2.04
C MET A 72 -7.40 -15.14 1.11
N VAL A 73 -7.13 -15.05 -0.20
CA VAL A 73 -8.09 -14.49 -1.17
C VAL A 73 -9.36 -15.33 -1.26
N ALA A 74 -9.25 -16.67 -1.16
CA ALA A 74 -10.41 -17.57 -1.10
C ALA A 74 -11.24 -17.32 0.17
N GLU A 75 -10.62 -17.22 1.33
CA GLU A 75 -11.30 -16.91 2.60
C GLU A 75 -11.95 -15.52 2.60
N VAL A 76 -11.29 -14.51 2.04
CA VAL A 76 -11.89 -13.18 1.84
C VAL A 76 -13.11 -13.28 0.94
N THR A 77 -13.03 -14.07 -0.14
CA THR A 77 -14.13 -14.25 -1.08
C THR A 77 -15.35 -14.88 -0.41
N GLU A 78 -15.13 -15.88 0.42
CA GLU A 78 -16.20 -16.57 1.17
C GLU A 78 -16.86 -15.64 2.20
N ARG A 79 -16.09 -14.86 2.95
CA ARG A 79 -16.59 -14.06 4.08
C ARG A 79 -17.08 -12.68 3.70
N LEU A 80 -16.43 -12.02 2.74
CA LEU A 80 -16.68 -10.62 2.37
C LEU A 80 -17.05 -10.44 0.90
N GLY A 81 -16.93 -11.48 0.08
CA GLY A 81 -17.04 -11.41 -1.38
C GLY A 81 -15.70 -11.18 -2.06
N ALA A 82 -15.61 -11.55 -3.34
CA ALA A 82 -14.35 -11.47 -4.09
C ALA A 82 -13.76 -10.05 -4.10
N PRO A 83 -12.46 -9.89 -3.82
CA PRO A 83 -11.81 -8.60 -3.82
C PRO A 83 -11.98 -7.88 -5.16
N THR A 84 -12.53 -6.69 -5.12
CA THR A 84 -12.64 -5.76 -6.26
C THR A 84 -11.53 -4.72 -6.24
N THR A 85 -10.95 -4.52 -5.06
CA THR A 85 -9.84 -3.58 -4.84
C THR A 85 -8.76 -4.24 -3.98
N ILE A 86 -7.51 -4.09 -4.41
CA ILE A 86 -6.33 -4.49 -3.63
C ILE A 86 -5.51 -3.26 -3.32
N VAL A 87 -5.09 -3.13 -2.06
CA VAL A 87 -4.08 -2.16 -1.64
C VAL A 87 -2.88 -2.92 -1.10
N HIS A 88 -1.77 -2.91 -1.84
CA HIS A 88 -0.53 -3.53 -1.38
C HIS A 88 0.30 -2.52 -0.60
N ASN A 89 0.19 -2.61 0.73
CA ASN A 89 0.87 -1.75 1.69
C ASN A 89 1.94 -2.50 2.51
N ALA A 90 1.92 -3.84 2.53
CA ALA A 90 2.86 -4.63 3.32
C ALA A 90 4.31 -4.22 3.06
N LEU A 91 5.07 -4.07 4.13
CA LEU A 91 6.47 -3.68 4.15
C LEU A 91 7.28 -4.74 4.90
N ALA A 92 8.54 -4.99 4.50
CA ALA A 92 9.50 -5.73 5.30
C ALA A 92 9.75 -5.00 6.63
N ASP A 93 10.35 -5.68 7.60
CA ASP A 93 10.69 -5.03 8.87
C ASP A 93 11.62 -3.84 8.60
N PHE A 94 11.10 -2.64 8.79
CA PHE A 94 11.76 -1.40 8.43
C PHE A 94 11.43 -0.28 9.42
N SER A 95 12.46 0.47 9.81
CA SER A 95 12.34 1.70 10.58
C SER A 95 12.96 2.85 9.81
N PHE A 96 12.28 3.98 9.77
CA PHE A 96 12.79 5.21 9.16
C PHE A 96 13.84 5.86 10.07
N ASN A 97 15.00 5.22 10.18
CA ASN A 97 16.19 5.70 10.86
C ASN A 97 17.40 5.56 9.93
N GLY A 98 17.77 6.65 9.27
CA GLY A 98 18.87 6.68 8.29
C GLY A 98 20.25 6.34 8.89
N ASP A 99 20.46 6.60 10.17
CA ASP A 99 21.73 6.33 10.84
C ASP A 99 21.94 4.83 11.11
N ALA A 100 20.85 4.10 11.26
CA ALA A 100 20.87 2.65 11.49
C ALA A 100 20.87 1.83 10.19
N ARG A 101 20.91 2.47 9.01
CA ARG A 101 20.86 1.77 7.71
C ARG A 101 22.25 1.54 7.14
N SER A 102 22.42 0.39 6.50
CA SER A 102 23.65 0.03 5.79
C SER A 102 23.99 1.08 4.73
N LYS A 103 25.23 1.55 4.76
CA LYS A 103 25.76 2.36 3.66
C LYS A 103 26.10 1.46 2.49
N LEU A 104 26.26 2.01 1.29
CA LEU A 104 26.42 1.25 0.05
C LEU A 104 27.54 0.20 0.12
N GLU A 105 28.65 0.49 0.80
CA GLU A 105 29.79 -0.42 0.96
C GLU A 105 29.50 -1.63 1.85
N ALA A 106 28.51 -1.51 2.76
CA ALA A 106 28.12 -2.56 3.71
C ALA A 106 26.78 -3.22 3.36
N LEU A 107 26.08 -2.69 2.35
CA LEU A 107 24.76 -3.20 1.94
C LEU A 107 24.87 -4.60 1.38
N THR A 108 24.05 -5.53 1.89
CA THR A 108 24.02 -6.91 1.42
C THR A 108 22.86 -7.15 0.45
N TRP A 109 22.98 -8.23 -0.34
CA TRP A 109 21.87 -8.65 -1.21
C TRP A 109 20.64 -9.08 -0.41
N GLU A 110 20.84 -9.70 0.74
CA GLU A 110 19.75 -10.16 1.64
C GLU A 110 18.88 -9.01 2.11
N GLU A 111 19.47 -7.84 2.40
CA GLU A 111 18.73 -6.64 2.75
C GLU A 111 17.85 -6.17 1.58
N ILE A 112 18.40 -6.13 0.37
CA ILE A 112 17.64 -5.80 -0.85
C ILE A 112 16.56 -6.84 -1.10
N ALA A 113 16.89 -8.13 -1.03
CA ALA A 113 15.98 -9.24 -1.31
C ALA A 113 14.76 -9.23 -0.36
N ALA A 114 14.95 -8.91 0.93
CA ALA A 114 13.85 -8.84 1.89
C ALA A 114 12.77 -7.81 1.47
N HIS A 115 13.20 -6.65 0.96
CA HIS A 115 12.30 -5.62 0.45
C HIS A 115 11.69 -6.01 -0.90
N MET A 116 12.47 -6.63 -1.80
CA MET A 116 11.97 -7.15 -3.08
C MET A 116 10.93 -8.25 -2.90
N GLU A 117 11.16 -9.18 -1.97
CA GLU A 117 10.21 -10.25 -1.69
C GLU A 117 8.90 -9.73 -1.12
N THR A 118 8.96 -8.83 -0.15
CA THR A 118 7.74 -8.28 0.44
C THR A 118 7.03 -7.34 -0.52
N GLY A 119 7.75 -6.44 -1.17
CA GLY A 119 7.20 -5.42 -2.06
C GLY A 119 6.78 -5.99 -3.42
N VAL A 120 7.73 -6.52 -4.18
CA VAL A 120 7.50 -6.90 -5.58
C VAL A 120 6.86 -8.28 -5.70
N LYS A 121 7.44 -9.30 -5.05
CA LYS A 121 6.88 -10.66 -5.05
C LYS A 121 5.52 -10.68 -4.36
N GLY A 122 5.35 -9.94 -3.24
CA GLY A 122 4.07 -9.81 -2.56
C GLY A 122 2.98 -9.20 -3.46
N ALA A 123 3.29 -8.12 -4.18
CA ALA A 123 2.36 -7.53 -5.16
C ALA A 123 2.00 -8.53 -6.27
N LEU A 124 2.99 -9.24 -6.82
CA LEU A 124 2.76 -10.25 -7.86
C LEU A 124 1.83 -11.37 -7.36
N ASN A 125 2.05 -11.90 -6.16
CA ASN A 125 1.21 -12.94 -5.57
C ASN A 125 -0.25 -12.47 -5.41
N LEU A 126 -0.46 -11.24 -4.92
CA LEU A 126 -1.80 -10.66 -4.78
C LEU A 126 -2.50 -10.46 -6.13
N ILE A 127 -1.78 -9.90 -7.11
CA ILE A 127 -2.32 -9.69 -8.45
C ILE A 127 -2.73 -11.04 -9.07
N ARG A 128 -1.86 -12.05 -9.01
CA ARG A 128 -2.14 -13.39 -9.54
C ARG A 128 -3.35 -14.06 -8.89
N ALA A 129 -3.53 -13.88 -7.59
CA ALA A 129 -4.64 -14.48 -6.85
C ALA A 129 -5.99 -13.79 -7.13
N ALA A 130 -6.01 -12.46 -7.32
CA ALA A 130 -7.25 -11.71 -7.45
C ALA A 130 -7.62 -11.30 -8.89
N ALA A 131 -6.65 -11.15 -9.79
CA ALA A 131 -6.93 -10.74 -11.18
C ALA A 131 -7.91 -11.65 -11.93
N PRO A 132 -7.95 -12.98 -11.75
CA PRO A 132 -8.95 -13.81 -12.42
C PRO A 132 -10.38 -13.35 -12.15
N SER A 133 -10.79 -13.21 -10.90
CA SER A 133 -12.14 -12.75 -10.53
C SER A 133 -12.42 -11.29 -10.96
N MET A 134 -11.41 -10.43 -10.95
CA MET A 134 -11.51 -9.07 -11.47
C MET A 134 -11.74 -9.06 -12.99
N ARG A 135 -11.05 -9.93 -13.75
CA ARG A 135 -11.25 -10.10 -15.21
C ARG A 135 -12.66 -10.56 -15.53
N GLU A 136 -13.17 -11.57 -14.83
CA GLU A 136 -14.54 -12.08 -15.01
C GLU A 136 -15.59 -11.00 -14.74
N ARG A 137 -15.34 -10.13 -13.76
CA ARG A 137 -16.21 -9.01 -13.41
C ARG A 137 -16.10 -7.83 -14.40
N GLY A 138 -14.99 -7.73 -15.15
CA GLY A 138 -14.67 -6.54 -15.96
C GLY A 138 -14.37 -5.30 -15.12
N PHE A 139 -13.94 -5.48 -13.87
CA PHE A 139 -13.62 -4.39 -12.92
C PHE A 139 -12.58 -4.84 -11.91
N GLY A 140 -11.57 -4.02 -11.70
CA GLY A 140 -10.59 -4.17 -10.62
C GLY A 140 -9.85 -2.86 -10.35
N ARG A 141 -9.42 -2.69 -9.12
CA ARG A 141 -8.56 -1.58 -8.68
C ARG A 141 -7.38 -2.14 -7.91
N ILE A 142 -6.19 -1.82 -8.34
CA ILE A 142 -4.95 -2.23 -7.68
C ILE A 142 -4.16 -0.97 -7.36
N VAL A 143 -3.92 -0.73 -6.07
CA VAL A 143 -3.16 0.42 -5.58
C VAL A 143 -1.94 -0.10 -4.83
N LEU A 144 -0.76 0.29 -5.31
CA LEU A 144 0.52 -0.08 -4.72
C LEU A 144 1.09 1.10 -3.93
N ILE A 145 1.58 0.86 -2.72
CA ILE A 145 2.15 1.92 -1.89
C ILE A 145 3.63 2.10 -2.21
N GLY A 146 3.96 3.28 -2.73
CA GLY A 146 5.30 3.71 -3.13
C GLY A 146 5.98 4.62 -2.10
N THR A 147 6.95 5.39 -2.59
CA THR A 147 7.70 6.41 -1.82
C THR A 147 8.17 7.51 -2.77
N ASN A 148 8.31 8.72 -2.27
CA ASN A 148 8.95 9.82 -3.00
C ASN A 148 10.50 9.74 -2.98
N LEU A 149 11.08 8.83 -2.18
CA LEU A 149 12.53 8.75 -1.98
C LEU A 149 13.29 8.25 -3.21
N PHE A 150 12.64 7.59 -4.17
CA PHE A 150 13.36 7.26 -5.41
C PHE A 150 13.48 8.45 -6.37
N GLN A 151 12.72 9.54 -6.14
CA GLN A 151 12.85 10.81 -6.85
C GLN A 151 13.70 11.82 -6.05
N ASN A 152 13.61 11.78 -4.71
CA ASN A 152 14.34 12.66 -3.80
C ASN A 152 15.12 11.85 -2.73
N PRO A 153 16.27 11.25 -3.08
CA PRO A 153 16.99 10.28 -2.24
C PRO A 153 17.84 11.00 -1.15
N VAL A 154 17.18 11.55 -0.16
CA VAL A 154 17.82 12.33 0.94
C VAL A 154 18.38 11.45 2.07
N VAL A 155 18.13 10.15 2.05
CA VAL A 155 18.57 9.16 3.06
C VAL A 155 19.03 7.87 2.39
N PRO A 156 19.99 7.11 2.99
CA PRO A 156 20.58 5.92 2.37
C PRO A 156 19.69 4.67 2.52
N TYR A 157 18.46 4.73 2.05
CA TYR A 157 17.51 3.60 2.07
C TYR A 157 17.59 2.83 0.75
N HIS A 158 18.80 2.35 0.41
CA HIS A 158 19.09 1.71 -0.88
C HIS A 158 18.20 0.51 -1.18
N ASP A 159 18.03 -0.38 -0.21
CA ASP A 159 17.21 -1.58 -0.27
C ASP A 159 15.73 -1.26 -0.48
N TYR A 160 15.20 -0.36 0.34
CA TYR A 160 13.81 0.08 0.31
C TYR A 160 13.48 0.81 -1.00
N THR A 161 14.30 1.79 -1.40
CA THR A 161 14.05 2.60 -2.59
C THR A 161 14.19 1.78 -3.88
N ALA A 162 15.15 0.85 -3.94
CA ALA A 162 15.30 -0.08 -5.07
C ALA A 162 14.03 -0.93 -5.27
N ALA A 163 13.50 -1.52 -4.19
CA ALA A 163 12.26 -2.30 -4.25
C ALA A 163 11.05 -1.46 -4.63
N LYS A 164 10.95 -0.22 -4.13
CA LYS A 164 9.84 0.69 -4.48
C LYS A 164 9.92 1.17 -5.93
N ALA A 165 11.12 1.38 -6.47
CA ALA A 165 11.32 1.70 -7.88
C ALA A 165 10.95 0.50 -8.79
N ALA A 166 11.32 -0.73 -8.42
CA ALA A 166 10.89 -1.94 -9.11
C ALA A 166 9.36 -2.10 -9.07
N LEU A 167 8.73 -1.79 -7.94
CA LEU A 167 7.28 -1.82 -7.80
C LEU A 167 6.59 -0.77 -8.70
N LEU A 168 7.19 0.41 -8.93
CA LEU A 168 6.69 1.40 -9.87
C LEU A 168 6.73 0.87 -11.31
N SER A 169 7.79 0.18 -11.70
CA SER A 169 7.87 -0.48 -13.00
C SER A 169 6.76 -1.53 -13.16
N LEU A 170 6.56 -2.38 -12.15
CA LEU A 170 5.47 -3.37 -12.13
C LEU A 170 4.09 -2.70 -12.24
N THR A 171 3.88 -1.55 -11.59
CA THR A 171 2.64 -0.77 -11.70
C THR A 171 2.30 -0.45 -13.16
N ARG A 172 3.28 0.00 -13.93
CA ARG A 172 3.11 0.41 -15.34
C ARG A 172 2.87 -0.78 -16.26
N THR A 173 3.66 -1.84 -16.12
CA THR A 173 3.52 -3.05 -16.95
C THR A 173 2.21 -3.78 -16.66
N ALA A 174 1.82 -3.92 -15.39
CA ALA A 174 0.55 -4.51 -15.00
C ALA A 174 -0.65 -3.65 -15.45
N ALA A 175 -0.55 -2.32 -15.42
CA ALA A 175 -1.58 -1.42 -15.95
C ALA A 175 -1.83 -1.63 -17.44
N ALA A 176 -0.77 -1.79 -18.23
CA ALA A 176 -0.86 -2.06 -19.67
C ALA A 176 -1.51 -3.42 -19.95
N GLU A 177 -1.13 -4.47 -19.19
CA GLU A 177 -1.63 -5.83 -19.40
C GLU A 177 -3.07 -6.01 -18.93
N LEU A 178 -3.44 -5.42 -17.78
CA LEU A 178 -4.74 -5.63 -17.15
C LEU A 178 -5.80 -4.62 -17.59
N GLY A 179 -5.39 -3.50 -18.18
CA GLY A 179 -6.27 -2.43 -18.66
C GLY A 179 -7.40 -2.90 -19.57
N PRO A 180 -7.14 -3.74 -20.60
CA PRO A 180 -8.19 -4.29 -21.45
C PRO A 180 -9.30 -5.05 -20.71
N ALA A 181 -9.02 -5.56 -19.51
CA ALA A 181 -10.00 -6.23 -18.65
C ALA A 181 -10.74 -5.28 -17.68
N GLY A 182 -10.59 -3.95 -17.83
CA GLY A 182 -11.23 -2.96 -16.95
C GLY A 182 -10.57 -2.83 -15.56
N ILE A 183 -9.33 -3.33 -15.43
CA ILE A 183 -8.56 -3.29 -14.18
C ILE A 183 -7.55 -2.14 -14.26
N THR A 184 -7.58 -1.23 -13.30
CA THR A 184 -6.55 -0.17 -13.20
C THR A 184 -5.50 -0.54 -12.16
N VAL A 185 -4.25 -0.19 -12.44
CA VAL A 185 -3.12 -0.38 -11.52
C VAL A 185 -2.41 0.96 -11.36
N ASN A 186 -2.37 1.49 -10.14
CA ASN A 186 -1.73 2.77 -9.85
C ASN A 186 -0.88 2.67 -8.58
N MET A 187 -0.01 3.63 -8.39
CA MET A 187 0.83 3.78 -7.20
C MET A 187 0.50 5.09 -6.48
N VAL A 188 0.49 5.04 -5.15
CA VAL A 188 0.46 6.23 -4.29
C VAL A 188 1.77 6.26 -3.51
N SER A 189 2.57 7.31 -3.74
CA SER A 189 3.90 7.47 -3.15
C SER A 189 3.88 8.55 -2.08
N GLY A 190 4.13 8.17 -0.83
CA GLY A 190 4.24 9.11 0.28
C GLY A 190 5.67 9.58 0.52
N GLY A 191 5.81 10.70 1.19
CA GLY A 191 7.01 11.08 1.93
C GLY A 191 7.01 10.47 3.34
N LEU A 192 7.77 11.06 4.26
CA LEU A 192 7.66 10.74 5.68
C LEU A 192 6.24 11.08 6.16
N LEU A 193 5.62 10.16 6.88
CA LEU A 193 4.26 10.34 7.42
C LEU A 193 4.30 10.61 8.93
N ARG A 194 3.50 11.55 9.39
CA ARG A 194 3.38 11.89 10.81
C ARG A 194 2.06 11.36 11.36
N THR A 195 2.04 10.34 12.24
CA THR A 195 3.09 9.43 12.69
C THR A 195 2.61 8.01 12.44
N THR A 196 3.49 7.14 12.02
CA THR A 196 3.24 5.69 11.90
C THR A 196 4.24 4.95 12.79
N ASP A 197 4.03 3.64 13.01
CA ASP A 197 4.99 2.81 13.72
C ASP A 197 6.38 2.85 13.07
N ALA A 198 6.44 2.92 11.75
CA ALA A 198 7.70 2.99 11.01
C ALA A 198 8.42 4.34 11.21
N SER A 199 7.69 5.42 11.43
CA SER A 199 8.22 6.78 11.61
C SER A 199 8.28 7.24 13.07
N CYS A 200 7.83 6.41 14.04
CA CYS A 200 7.78 6.80 15.45
C CYS A 200 9.15 7.12 16.07
N ALA A 201 10.23 6.55 15.52
CA ALA A 201 11.60 6.84 15.94
C ALA A 201 12.20 8.08 15.28
N THR A 202 11.47 8.77 14.38
CA THR A 202 11.96 9.97 13.71
C THR A 202 11.96 11.16 14.69
N PRO A 203 13.09 11.84 14.89
CA PRO A 203 13.17 13.01 15.79
C PRO A 203 12.31 14.17 15.29
N GLU A 204 11.72 14.94 16.21
CA GLU A 204 10.87 16.10 15.89
C GLU A 204 11.55 17.13 14.97
N PRO A 205 12.85 17.46 15.11
CA PRO A 205 13.52 18.38 14.19
C PRO A 205 13.52 17.92 12.71
N VAL A 206 13.43 16.61 12.46
CA VAL A 206 13.33 16.08 11.09
C VAL A 206 11.95 16.38 10.51
N PHE A 207 10.88 16.25 11.30
CA PHE A 207 9.53 16.64 10.88
C PHE A 207 9.45 18.14 10.59
N ASP A 208 10.07 18.98 11.44
CA ASP A 208 10.12 20.43 11.26
C ASP A 208 10.89 20.83 9.98
N LEU A 209 12.02 20.17 9.72
CA LEU A 209 12.81 20.39 8.51
C LEU A 209 11.99 20.06 7.24
N ILE A 210 11.31 18.91 7.24
CA ILE A 210 10.48 18.50 6.12
C ILE A 210 9.30 19.46 5.96
N ALA A 211 8.60 19.81 7.03
CA ALA A 211 7.51 20.78 7.00
C ALA A 211 7.98 22.13 6.43
N GLY A 212 9.16 22.60 6.85
CA GLY A 212 9.78 23.82 6.33
C GLY A 212 10.10 23.78 4.84
N SER A 213 10.37 22.58 4.30
CA SER A 213 10.72 22.36 2.91
C SER A 213 9.52 22.10 1.99
N THR A 214 8.36 21.75 2.54
CA THR A 214 7.15 21.50 1.73
C THR A 214 6.35 22.76 1.44
N PRO A 215 5.76 22.91 0.26
CA PRO A 215 4.82 24.00 -0.04
C PRO A 215 3.66 24.11 0.93
N LEU A 216 3.10 22.97 1.38
CA LEU A 216 1.99 22.94 2.35
C LEU A 216 2.44 23.23 3.80
N ARG A 217 3.75 23.42 4.05
CA ARG A 217 4.33 23.76 5.36
C ARG A 217 3.96 22.79 6.49
N ARG A 218 3.73 21.55 6.15
CA ARG A 218 3.44 20.46 7.09
C ARG A 218 3.84 19.11 6.54
N VAL A 219 4.04 18.14 7.42
CA VAL A 219 4.25 16.74 7.07
C VAL A 219 2.89 16.08 6.83
N THR A 220 2.79 15.27 5.80
CA THR A 220 1.59 14.51 5.43
C THR A 220 1.24 13.48 6.51
N THR A 221 -0.05 13.29 6.77
CA THR A 221 -0.55 12.28 7.70
C THR A 221 -0.92 10.97 6.99
N PRO A 222 -1.03 9.84 7.73
CA PRO A 222 -1.53 8.59 7.17
C PRO A 222 -2.94 8.70 6.58
N GLU A 223 -3.81 9.54 7.17
CA GLU A 223 -5.17 9.77 6.69
C GLU A 223 -5.19 10.46 5.32
N GLU A 224 -4.34 11.47 5.13
CA GLU A 224 -4.22 12.16 3.83
C GLU A 224 -3.67 11.24 2.73
N MET A 225 -2.75 10.35 3.09
CA MET A 225 -2.28 9.30 2.19
C MET A 225 -3.41 8.32 1.85
N ALA A 226 -4.23 7.95 2.83
CA ALA A 226 -5.38 7.07 2.63
C ALA A 226 -6.44 7.69 1.72
N ASP A 227 -6.68 8.99 1.77
CA ASP A 227 -7.61 9.70 0.88
C ASP A 227 -7.16 9.61 -0.59
N ALA A 228 -5.85 9.66 -0.86
CA ALA A 228 -5.32 9.44 -2.21
C ALA A 228 -5.49 7.98 -2.70
N VAL A 229 -5.42 7.01 -1.79
CA VAL A 229 -5.74 5.61 -2.10
C VAL A 229 -7.22 5.45 -2.43
N LEU A 230 -8.12 6.08 -1.67
CA LEU A 230 -9.55 6.12 -1.97
C LEU A 230 -9.84 6.72 -3.35
N PHE A 231 -9.13 7.80 -3.73
CA PHE A 231 -9.28 8.38 -5.07
C PHE A 231 -9.05 7.33 -6.16
N PHE A 232 -7.97 6.54 -6.10
CA PHE A 232 -7.69 5.52 -7.10
C PHE A 232 -8.68 4.33 -7.08
N ALA A 233 -9.34 4.06 -5.97
CA ALA A 233 -10.39 3.06 -5.87
C ALA A 233 -11.76 3.59 -6.33
N SER A 234 -11.96 4.92 -6.30
CA SER A 234 -13.23 5.57 -6.56
C SER A 234 -13.60 5.61 -8.06
N PRO A 235 -14.88 5.87 -8.39
CA PRO A 235 -15.31 6.14 -9.77
C PRO A 235 -14.64 7.34 -10.43
N TRP A 236 -14.08 8.26 -9.66
CA TRP A 236 -13.44 9.48 -10.17
C TRP A 236 -12.14 9.20 -10.93
N SER A 237 -11.45 8.11 -10.61
CA SER A 237 -10.20 7.69 -11.26
C SER A 237 -10.40 6.67 -12.39
N ARG A 238 -11.62 6.49 -12.92
CA ARG A 238 -11.95 5.43 -13.90
C ARG A 238 -11.12 5.45 -15.19
N ALA A 239 -10.50 6.59 -15.52
CA ALA A 239 -9.62 6.75 -16.69
C ALA A 239 -8.14 6.87 -16.31
N VAL A 240 -7.78 6.56 -15.06
CA VAL A 240 -6.42 6.70 -14.54
C VAL A 240 -5.82 5.33 -14.28
N THR A 241 -4.75 4.97 -15.00
CA THR A 241 -4.00 3.74 -14.79
C THR A 241 -2.52 3.94 -15.12
N GLY A 242 -1.63 3.17 -14.50
CA GLY A 242 -0.18 3.26 -14.69
C GLY A 242 0.46 4.50 -14.06
N GLN A 243 -0.27 5.25 -13.23
CA GLN A 243 0.20 6.50 -12.65
C GLN A 243 0.83 6.29 -11.27
N ASN A 244 1.76 7.19 -10.94
CA ASN A 244 2.29 7.36 -9.60
C ASN A 244 1.87 8.75 -9.08
N LEU A 245 1.00 8.77 -8.07
CA LEU A 245 0.59 10.01 -7.41
C LEU A 245 1.46 10.22 -6.17
N ILE A 246 2.18 11.33 -6.13
CA ILE A 246 2.97 11.71 -4.97
C ILE A 246 2.11 12.50 -3.99
N VAL A 247 2.13 12.09 -2.71
CA VAL A 247 1.37 12.69 -1.61
C VAL A 247 2.35 13.02 -0.48
N ASP A 248 2.99 14.16 -0.57
CA ASP A 248 4.08 14.58 0.33
C ASP A 248 4.08 16.08 0.67
N GLY A 249 2.93 16.75 0.46
CA GLY A 249 2.81 18.19 0.71
C GLY A 249 3.48 19.06 -0.37
N GLY A 250 3.88 18.46 -1.50
CA GLY A 250 4.56 19.13 -2.59
C GLY A 250 6.09 19.18 -2.41
N LEU A 251 6.66 18.31 -1.58
CA LEU A 251 8.11 18.21 -1.41
C LEU A 251 8.80 17.79 -2.72
N VAL A 252 8.15 16.93 -3.49
CA VAL A 252 8.62 16.46 -4.80
C VAL A 252 7.60 16.80 -5.88
N PHE A 253 8.07 17.33 -6.99
CA PHE A 253 7.30 17.51 -8.23
C PHE A 253 7.73 16.48 -9.28
N ASN A 254 6.76 15.89 -10.02
CA ASN A 254 7.01 15.04 -11.19
C ASN A 254 7.21 15.86 -12.44
#